data_8c34875ef7d559acc18161d9fb075e6c
#
_entry.id   8c34875ef7d559acc18161d9fb075e6c
#
_cell.length_a   1.000
_cell.length_b   1.000
_cell.length_c   1.000
_cell.angle_alpha   90.00
_cell.angle_beta   90.00
_cell.angle_gamma   90.00
#
_symmetry.space_group_name_H-M   'P 1'
#
loop_
_entity.id
_entity.type
_entity.pdbx_description
1 polymer ?
#
loop_
_entity_poly.entity_id
_entity_poly.type
_entity_poly.pdbx_seq_one_letter_code
_entity_poly.pdbx_strand_id
1 'polypeptide(L)'
;MSRSARTLTAAAIALTAFMAADAMAATVRVTCEVRSTRSKISVDGRRLAPGAYTTEAISGSGLAMAGPVTAVRGQVETDYDSDAGDIADGATPIAPDFIEGARVTGKVIDASGFTVAEGTAVCRVER
;
A
#
# COMPACT_ATOMS: atom_id res chain seq x y z
N MET A 1 9.27 72.19 -3.88
CA MET A 1 8.61 71.26 -3.00
C MET A 1 8.35 69.96 -3.80
N SER A 2 9.16 68.98 -3.59
CA SER A 2 8.97 67.68 -4.24
C SER A 2 8.01 66.82 -3.39
N ARG A 3 6.90 66.51 -3.95
CA ARG A 3 6.02 65.51 -3.35
C ARG A 3 6.48 64.15 -3.83
N SER A 4 7.07 63.40 -2.94
CA SER A 4 7.38 62.01 -3.20
C SER A 4 6.05 61.24 -3.32
N ALA A 5 5.69 60.89 -4.52
CA ALA A 5 4.63 59.92 -4.72
C ALA A 5 5.13 58.56 -4.19
N ARG A 6 4.66 58.17 -3.05
CA ARG A 6 4.86 56.80 -2.57
C ARG A 6 3.93 55.93 -3.38
N THR A 7 4.46 55.33 -4.40
CA THR A 7 3.79 54.22 -5.07
C THR A 7 3.72 53.07 -4.07
N LEU A 8 2.56 52.87 -3.48
CA LEU A 8 2.24 51.61 -2.78
C LEU A 8 2.10 50.57 -3.83
N THR A 9 3.19 49.84 -4.06
CA THR A 9 3.09 48.58 -4.80
C THR A 9 2.35 47.62 -3.90
N ALA A 10 1.06 47.44 -4.11
CA ALA A 10 0.34 46.34 -3.52
C ALA A 10 0.95 45.08 -4.10
N ALA A 11 1.80 44.42 -3.34
CA ALA A 11 2.16 43.06 -3.66
C ALA A 11 0.89 42.22 -3.59
N ALA A 12 0.28 41.95 -4.74
CA ALA A 12 -0.75 40.97 -4.81
C ALA A 12 -0.07 39.66 -4.45
N ILE A 13 -0.21 39.22 -3.21
CA ILE A 13 0.04 37.84 -2.83
C ILE A 13 -1.00 37.05 -3.61
N ALA A 14 -0.61 36.52 -4.77
CA ALA A 14 -1.37 35.52 -5.41
C ALA A 14 -1.37 34.34 -4.42
N LEU A 15 -2.42 34.26 -3.61
CA LEU A 15 -2.78 33.02 -2.98
C LEU A 15 -3.13 32.09 -4.15
N THR A 16 -2.10 31.42 -4.66
CA THR A 16 -2.31 30.16 -5.30
C THR A 16 -2.93 29.31 -4.20
N ALA A 17 -4.26 29.32 -4.15
CA ALA A 17 -4.95 28.25 -3.49
C ALA A 17 -4.42 26.99 -4.20
N PHE A 18 -3.43 26.34 -3.60
CA PHE A 18 -3.26 24.95 -3.83
C PHE A 18 -4.60 24.34 -3.42
N MET A 19 -5.50 24.26 -4.37
CA MET A 19 -6.43 23.17 -4.34
C MET A 19 -5.51 21.96 -4.28
N ALA A 20 -5.14 21.57 -3.05
CA ALA A 20 -4.79 20.20 -2.82
C ALA A 20 -5.98 19.45 -3.36
N ALA A 21 -5.95 19.11 -4.66
CA ALA A 21 -6.77 18.03 -5.15
C ALA A 21 -6.62 17.01 -4.04
N ASP A 22 -7.71 16.69 -3.34
CA ASP A 22 -7.66 15.72 -2.27
C ASP A 22 -6.90 14.53 -2.83
N ALA A 23 -5.59 14.54 -2.64
CA ALA A 23 -4.77 13.39 -2.92
C ALA A 23 -5.29 12.38 -1.92
N MET A 24 -6.32 11.64 -2.35
CA MET A 24 -6.88 10.59 -1.53
C MET A 24 -5.72 9.71 -1.17
N ALA A 25 -5.41 9.66 0.12
CA ALA A 25 -4.30 8.88 0.62
C ALA A 25 -4.38 7.46 0.08
N ALA A 26 -3.25 6.91 -0.31
CA ALA A 26 -3.13 5.52 -0.69
C ALA A 26 -3.77 4.64 0.38
N THR A 27 -4.49 3.64 -0.04
CA THR A 27 -5.16 2.68 0.84
C THR A 27 -4.67 1.28 0.56
N VAL A 28 -4.76 0.41 1.54
CA VAL A 28 -4.48 -1.01 1.39
C VAL A 28 -5.62 -1.83 1.97
N ARG A 29 -6.02 -2.83 1.21
CA ARG A 29 -6.94 -3.86 1.68
C ARG A 29 -6.16 -5.16 1.81
N VAL A 30 -6.22 -5.74 2.99
CA VAL A 30 -5.63 -7.04 3.29
C VAL A 30 -6.76 -8.03 3.47
N THR A 31 -6.68 -9.15 2.79
CA THR A 31 -7.55 -10.30 3.00
C THR A 31 -6.70 -11.52 3.27
N CYS A 32 -7.12 -12.35 4.19
CA CYS A 32 -6.38 -13.56 4.52
C CYS A 32 -7.30 -14.69 4.94
N GLU A 33 -6.83 -15.90 4.68
CA GLU A 33 -7.55 -17.14 4.97
C GLU A 33 -6.58 -18.16 5.53
N VAL A 34 -6.98 -18.81 6.60
CA VAL A 34 -6.23 -19.88 7.27
C VAL A 34 -7.02 -21.18 7.18
N ARG A 35 -6.37 -22.18 6.67
CA ARG A 35 -6.82 -23.58 6.78
C ARG A 35 -5.76 -24.39 7.52
N SER A 36 -6.09 -25.58 7.97
CA SER A 36 -5.14 -26.43 8.71
C SER A 36 -3.81 -26.65 7.97
N THR A 37 -3.83 -26.63 6.64
CA THR A 37 -2.67 -26.93 5.77
C THR A 37 -2.33 -25.79 4.81
N ARG A 38 -2.97 -24.62 4.96
CA ARG A 38 -2.82 -23.54 4.00
C ARG A 38 -2.93 -22.15 4.64
N SER A 39 -2.03 -21.27 4.26
CA SER A 39 -2.12 -19.83 4.47
C SER A 39 -2.26 -19.13 3.13
N LYS A 40 -3.22 -18.22 3.03
CA LYS A 40 -3.45 -17.39 1.85
C LYS A 40 -3.62 -15.93 2.27
N ILE A 41 -2.91 -15.02 1.59
CA ILE A 41 -2.96 -13.59 1.85
C ILE A 41 -3.05 -12.85 0.52
N SER A 42 -3.89 -11.83 0.46
CA SER A 42 -3.91 -10.85 -0.63
C SER A 42 -3.69 -9.46 -0.07
N VAL A 43 -2.77 -8.73 -0.66
CA VAL A 43 -2.50 -7.31 -0.34
C VAL A 43 -2.84 -6.49 -1.58
N ASP A 44 -3.86 -5.65 -1.48
CA ASP A 44 -4.40 -4.84 -2.55
C ASP A 44 -4.21 -3.36 -2.22
N GLY A 45 -3.23 -2.72 -2.88
CA GLY A 45 -2.97 -1.29 -2.77
C GLY A 45 -3.77 -0.51 -3.79
N ARG A 46 -4.37 0.60 -3.38
CA ARG A 46 -5.20 1.47 -4.22
C ARG A 46 -4.86 2.92 -4.04
N ARG A 47 -5.25 3.74 -5.02
CA ARG A 47 -5.00 5.19 -5.06
C ARG A 47 -3.51 5.50 -4.98
N LEU A 48 -2.73 4.67 -5.64
CA LEU A 48 -1.28 4.81 -5.71
C LEU A 48 -0.89 5.77 -6.82
N ALA A 49 0.14 6.57 -6.58
CA ALA A 49 0.79 7.33 -7.63
C ALA A 49 1.45 6.36 -8.65
N PRO A 50 1.64 6.78 -9.91
CA PRO A 50 2.39 5.97 -10.87
C PRO A 50 3.77 5.58 -10.33
N GLY A 51 4.14 4.33 -10.52
CA GLY A 51 5.43 3.80 -10.08
C GLY A 51 5.39 2.32 -9.73
N ALA A 52 6.51 1.83 -9.24
CA ALA A 52 6.67 0.46 -8.79
C ALA A 52 6.57 0.38 -7.26
N TYR A 53 5.93 -0.67 -6.79
CA TYR A 53 5.67 -0.90 -5.37
C TYR A 53 6.02 -2.32 -4.98
N THR A 54 6.52 -2.46 -3.78
CA THR A 54 6.69 -3.73 -3.09
C THR A 54 5.63 -3.84 -2.01
N THR A 55 5.09 -5.02 -1.82
CA THR A 55 4.21 -5.30 -0.69
C THR A 55 4.92 -6.14 0.35
N GLU A 56 4.43 -6.05 1.56
CA GLU A 56 4.93 -6.81 2.70
C GLU A 56 3.75 -7.40 3.46
N ALA A 57 3.84 -8.67 3.80
CA ALA A 57 2.88 -9.36 4.64
C ALA A 57 3.58 -9.79 5.93
N ILE A 58 2.98 -9.43 7.05
CA ILE A 58 3.52 -9.72 8.38
C ILE A 58 2.44 -10.46 9.18
N SER A 59 2.82 -11.57 9.77
CA SER A 59 1.96 -12.31 10.68
C SER A 59 2.82 -12.89 11.80
N GLY A 60 2.61 -12.42 13.04
CA GLY A 60 3.46 -12.79 14.16
C GLY A 60 4.93 -12.55 13.86
N SER A 61 5.74 -13.60 13.87
CA SER A 61 7.16 -13.57 13.53
C SER A 61 7.44 -13.69 12.03
N GLY A 62 6.42 -13.98 11.22
CA GLY A 62 6.54 -14.19 9.79
C GLY A 62 6.57 -12.87 9.01
N LEU A 63 7.48 -12.79 8.05
CA LEU A 63 7.62 -11.67 7.13
C LEU A 63 7.80 -12.21 5.71
N ALA A 64 6.99 -11.75 4.77
CA ALA A 64 7.12 -12.05 3.36
C ALA A 64 7.01 -10.77 2.54
N MET A 65 7.70 -10.72 1.42
CA MET A 65 7.71 -9.58 0.51
C MET A 65 7.41 -10.05 -0.91
N ALA A 66 6.72 -9.23 -1.67
CA ALA A 66 6.41 -9.47 -3.07
C ALA A 66 6.61 -8.20 -3.90
N GLY A 67 7.03 -8.38 -5.14
CA GLY A 67 7.28 -7.29 -6.07
C GLY A 67 8.76 -7.11 -6.38
N PRO A 68 9.13 -6.00 -7.05
CA PRO A 68 8.27 -4.84 -7.34
C PRO A 68 7.21 -5.12 -8.41
N VAL A 69 6.07 -4.45 -8.25
CA VAL A 69 4.95 -4.47 -9.20
C VAL A 69 4.64 -3.05 -9.62
N THR A 70 4.52 -2.81 -10.92
CA THR A 70 4.13 -1.50 -11.45
C THR A 70 2.65 -1.28 -11.23
N ALA A 71 2.29 -0.14 -10.63
CA ALA A 71 0.90 0.23 -10.44
C ALA A 71 0.19 0.43 -11.79
N VAL A 72 -0.97 -0.17 -11.93
CA VAL A 72 -1.85 0.00 -13.09
C VAL A 72 -3.12 0.67 -12.61
N ARG A 73 -3.41 1.86 -13.12
CA ARG A 73 -4.56 2.69 -12.69
C ARG A 73 -4.60 2.92 -11.18
N GLY A 74 -3.42 3.13 -10.59
CA GLY A 74 -3.28 3.37 -9.16
C GLY A 74 -3.45 2.12 -8.29
N GLN A 75 -3.38 0.94 -8.87
CA GLN A 75 -3.61 -0.32 -8.16
C GLN A 75 -2.43 -1.27 -8.28
N VAL A 76 -2.09 -1.92 -7.18
CA VAL A 76 -1.14 -3.03 -7.08
C VAL A 76 -1.80 -4.12 -6.27
N GLU A 77 -1.81 -5.33 -6.79
CA GLU A 77 -2.31 -6.51 -6.11
C GLU A 77 -1.24 -7.57 -6.06
N THR A 78 -1.01 -8.13 -4.88
CA THR A 78 -0.07 -9.24 -4.68
C THR A 78 -0.73 -10.33 -3.86
N ASP A 79 -0.49 -11.55 -4.26
CA ASP A 79 -0.99 -12.74 -3.57
C ASP A 79 0.18 -13.52 -2.97
N TYR A 80 -0.02 -14.00 -1.76
CA TYR A 80 0.86 -14.90 -1.04
C TYR A 80 0.11 -16.18 -0.75
N ASP A 81 0.70 -17.30 -1.02
CA ASP A 81 0.03 -18.58 -0.83
C ASP A 81 1.03 -19.67 -0.48
N SER A 82 0.55 -20.67 0.23
CA SER A 82 1.29 -21.90 0.48
C SER A 82 0.90 -23.04 -0.46
N ASP A 83 -0.13 -22.85 -1.28
CA ASP A 83 -0.61 -23.84 -2.24
C ASP A 83 0.26 -23.86 -3.50
N ALA A 84 0.74 -25.04 -3.88
CA ALA A 84 1.63 -25.21 -5.02
C ALA A 84 1.00 -24.74 -6.35
N GLY A 85 -0.30 -24.93 -6.52
CA GLY A 85 -1.01 -24.50 -7.73
C GLY A 85 -1.06 -22.99 -7.86
N ASP A 86 -1.37 -22.29 -6.77
CA ASP A 86 -1.41 -20.82 -6.78
C ASP A 86 -0.01 -20.21 -6.88
N ILE A 87 0.99 -20.84 -6.29
CA ILE A 87 2.41 -20.45 -6.46
C ILE A 87 2.81 -20.57 -7.93
N ALA A 88 2.43 -21.65 -8.60
CA ALA A 88 2.69 -21.82 -10.02
C ALA A 88 2.00 -20.74 -10.88
N ASP A 89 0.85 -20.22 -10.42
CA ASP A 89 0.10 -19.15 -11.08
C ASP A 89 0.59 -17.73 -10.73
N GLY A 90 1.67 -17.61 -9.94
CA GLY A 90 2.33 -16.34 -9.68
C GLY A 90 2.24 -15.83 -8.25
N ALA A 91 1.60 -16.54 -7.32
CA ALA A 91 1.58 -16.17 -5.92
C ALA A 91 2.98 -16.28 -5.31
N THR A 92 3.28 -15.37 -4.38
CA THR A 92 4.52 -15.43 -3.61
C THR A 92 4.44 -16.54 -2.58
N PRO A 93 5.41 -17.47 -2.55
CA PRO A 93 5.39 -18.58 -1.61
C PRO A 93 5.48 -18.12 -0.16
N ILE A 94 4.63 -18.69 0.68
CA ILE A 94 4.71 -18.61 2.14
C ILE A 94 4.51 -20.01 2.72
N ALA A 95 4.97 -20.22 3.95
CA ALA A 95 4.75 -21.49 4.63
C ALA A 95 3.26 -21.71 4.95
N PRO A 96 2.81 -22.98 5.02
CA PRO A 96 1.42 -23.28 5.39
C PRO A 96 1.01 -22.71 6.76
N ASP A 97 1.95 -22.59 7.70
CA ASP A 97 1.77 -22.03 9.04
C ASP A 97 2.22 -20.57 9.17
N PHE A 98 2.38 -19.87 8.06
CA PHE A 98 2.81 -18.47 8.05
C PHE A 98 1.91 -17.56 8.88
N ILE A 99 0.59 -17.73 8.76
CA ILE A 99 -0.37 -16.91 9.47
C ILE A 99 -0.47 -17.36 10.93
N GLU A 100 -0.09 -16.48 11.83
CA GLU A 100 -0.15 -16.67 13.27
C GLU A 100 -1.28 -15.82 13.88
N GLY A 101 -2.05 -16.40 14.80
CA GLY A 101 -3.12 -15.68 15.51
C GLY A 101 -4.25 -15.18 14.60
N ALA A 102 -4.43 -15.76 13.42
CA ALA A 102 -5.44 -15.37 12.43
C ALA A 102 -5.43 -13.85 12.13
N ARG A 103 -4.26 -13.26 12.06
CA ARG A 103 -4.09 -11.81 11.81
C ARG A 103 -2.90 -11.55 10.90
N VAL A 104 -3.09 -10.65 9.95
CA VAL A 104 -2.04 -10.23 9.00
C VAL A 104 -2.03 -8.73 8.87
N THR A 105 -0.84 -8.14 8.91
CA THR A 105 -0.58 -6.76 8.53
C THR A 105 0.02 -6.74 7.13
N GLY A 106 -0.57 -5.95 6.24
CA GLY A 106 -0.07 -5.71 4.90
C GLY A 106 0.45 -4.28 4.76
N LYS A 107 1.55 -4.13 4.06
CA LYS A 107 2.15 -2.83 3.73
C LYS A 107 2.34 -2.69 2.24
N VAL A 108 2.15 -1.48 1.74
CA VAL A 108 2.53 -1.09 0.38
C VAL A 108 3.68 -0.10 0.49
N ILE A 109 4.79 -0.42 -0.14
CA ILE A 109 6.06 0.29 -0.02
C ILE A 109 6.46 0.81 -1.40
N ASP A 110 6.75 2.10 -1.51
CA ASP A 110 7.18 2.70 -2.78
C ASP A 110 8.63 2.37 -3.14
N ALA A 111 9.07 2.81 -4.32
CA ALA A 111 10.42 2.55 -4.83
C ALA A 111 11.53 3.17 -3.97
N SER A 112 11.23 4.17 -3.15
CA SER A 112 12.19 4.80 -2.23
C SER A 112 12.25 4.13 -0.86
N GLY A 113 11.40 3.13 -0.61
CA GLY A 113 11.34 2.39 0.64
C GLY A 113 10.35 2.95 1.66
N PHE A 114 9.53 3.95 1.28
CA PHE A 114 8.49 4.48 2.15
C PHE A 114 7.24 3.61 2.14
N THR A 115 6.71 3.33 3.32
CA THR A 115 5.38 2.72 3.46
C THR A 115 4.31 3.77 3.15
N VAL A 116 3.62 3.59 2.04
CA VAL A 116 2.56 4.51 1.59
C VAL A 116 1.18 4.13 2.10
N ALA A 117 0.98 2.88 2.49
CA ALA A 117 -0.25 2.39 3.10
C ALA A 117 0.04 1.15 3.95
N GLU A 118 -0.70 1.02 5.03
CA GLU A 118 -0.59 -0.10 5.97
C GLU A 118 -1.98 -0.44 6.51
N GLY A 119 -2.28 -1.70 6.62
CA GLY A 119 -3.55 -2.19 7.17
C GLY A 119 -3.41 -3.57 7.76
N THR A 120 -4.28 -3.86 8.73
CA THR A 120 -4.34 -5.16 9.41
C THR A 120 -5.71 -5.77 9.20
N ALA A 121 -5.72 -7.07 8.94
CA ALA A 121 -6.94 -7.86 8.79
C ALA A 121 -6.96 -9.03 9.76
N VAL A 122 -8.16 -9.35 10.22
CA VAL A 122 -8.45 -10.63 10.87
C VAL A 122 -8.78 -11.63 9.79
N CYS A 123 -8.12 -12.76 9.81
CA CYS A 123 -8.26 -13.78 8.78
C CYS A 123 -9.52 -14.61 8.96
N ARG A 124 -10.06 -15.05 7.84
CA ARG A 124 -11.07 -16.09 7.83
C ARG A 124 -10.40 -17.41 8.17
N VAL A 125 -10.93 -18.11 9.15
CA VAL A 125 -10.46 -19.44 9.56
C VAL A 125 -11.44 -20.47 9.02
N GLU A 126 -10.93 -21.37 8.17
CA GLU A 126 -11.68 -22.51 7.67
C GLU A 126 -11.16 -23.79 8.31
N ARG A 127 -12.07 -24.58 8.81
CA ARG A 127 -11.76 -25.89 9.42
C ARG A 127 -11.97 -27.00 8.42
#